data_03e1bc00552823205e8552b6cab91587
#
_entry.id   03e1bc00552823205e8552b6cab91587
#
_cell.length_a   1.000
_cell.length_b   1.000
_cell.length_c   1.000
_cell.angle_alpha   90.00
_cell.angle_beta   90.00
_cell.angle_gamma   90.00
#
_symmetry.space_group_name_H-M   'P 1'
#
loop_
_entity.id
_entity.type
_entity.pdbx_description
1 polymer ?
#
loop_
_entity_poly.entity_id
_entity_poly.type
_entity_poly.pdbx_seq_one_letter_code
_entity_poly.pdbx_strand_id
1 'polypeptide(L)'
;MKRFLAILIGATSCSLCTYAQNGYIVTTTSQQTSISVESLEKQFINDHFKYYNLCDWTPGMKFMVMPERKDIIIPPFKSAETNKEVDTGELKHKIFEYLGSEITERGFVHFNFECEGQQYYHELKNTTLEQYCLKPKAGIPTLAYLGDVDIAKELLERQTLYMRTNKVRIDDPNSTSGYKEVPIGMNEEVTVTAVRVGSRAYPVKIVFQDKKGNTYYQPVAISKTNCGMADSDFIMENKNKYFPNSFSFSDANTKKSKNLMSKY
;
A
#
# COMPACT_ATOMS: atom_id res chain seq x y z
N MET A 1 -18.70 47.86 -16.99
CA MET A 1 -17.40 48.51 -16.76
C MET A 1 -16.40 47.43 -16.39
N LYS A 2 -15.51 47.11 -17.36
CA LYS A 2 -14.43 46.11 -17.24
C LYS A 2 -13.20 46.83 -16.67
N ARG A 3 -12.61 46.34 -15.60
CA ARG A 3 -11.27 46.76 -15.15
C ARG A 3 -10.30 45.60 -15.28
N PHE A 4 -9.40 45.73 -16.24
CA PHE A 4 -8.20 44.89 -16.40
C PHE A 4 -7.17 45.33 -15.37
N LEU A 5 -6.58 44.41 -14.64
CA LEU A 5 -5.41 44.63 -13.80
C LEU A 5 -4.20 43.98 -14.51
N ALA A 6 -3.30 44.82 -14.99
CA ALA A 6 -2.03 44.42 -15.57
C ALA A 6 -1.01 44.27 -14.45
N ILE A 7 -0.40 43.09 -14.35
CA ILE A 7 0.74 42.84 -13.45
C ILE A 7 2.03 43.07 -14.24
N LEU A 8 2.78 44.06 -13.82
CA LEU A 8 4.10 44.43 -14.34
C LEU A 8 5.15 43.52 -13.71
N ILE A 9 5.85 42.73 -14.51
CA ILE A 9 7.02 41.97 -14.09
C ILE A 9 8.25 42.86 -14.28
N GLY A 10 8.80 43.34 -13.18
CA GLY A 10 10.04 44.11 -13.17
C GLY A 10 11.26 43.17 -13.21
N ALA A 11 12.00 43.19 -14.30
CA ALA A 11 13.31 42.60 -14.40
C ALA A 11 14.35 43.57 -13.84
N THR A 12 14.93 43.24 -12.68
CA THR A 12 16.09 43.94 -12.14
C THR A 12 17.36 43.30 -12.63
N SER A 13 18.00 43.96 -13.57
CA SER A 13 19.38 43.68 -13.98
C SER A 13 20.34 44.25 -12.95
N CYS A 14 21.09 43.38 -12.26
CA CYS A 14 22.18 43.78 -11.37
C CYS A 14 23.47 43.80 -12.17
N SER A 15 24.05 45.01 -12.31
CA SER A 15 25.36 45.28 -12.92
C SER A 15 26.48 44.66 -12.08
N LEU A 16 27.38 44.00 -12.78
CA LEU A 16 28.66 43.50 -12.26
C LEU A 16 29.60 44.66 -11.98
N CYS A 17 29.98 44.89 -10.71
CA CYS A 17 31.16 45.62 -10.36
C CYS A 17 32.32 44.65 -10.11
N THR A 18 33.26 44.61 -11.00
CA THR A 18 34.59 43.95 -10.84
C THR A 18 35.45 44.73 -9.89
N TYR A 19 35.85 44.17 -8.76
CA TYR A 19 37.06 44.52 -8.02
C TYR A 19 37.93 43.27 -7.87
N ALA A 20 39.05 43.30 -8.60
CA ALA A 20 40.12 42.32 -8.38
C ALA A 20 40.93 42.74 -7.18
N GLN A 21 41.10 41.84 -6.22
CA GLN A 21 42.37 41.61 -5.52
C GLN A 21 42.25 40.44 -4.54
N ASN A 22 43.23 39.56 -4.61
CA ASN A 22 43.65 38.49 -3.69
C ASN A 22 42.89 37.15 -3.84
N GLY A 23 43.64 36.23 -4.45
CA GLY A 23 43.36 34.86 -4.72
C GLY A 23 42.83 34.01 -3.55
N TYR A 24 41.53 33.77 -3.59
CA TYR A 24 40.95 32.58 -3.04
C TYR A 24 40.10 31.97 -4.15
N ILE A 25 40.55 30.81 -4.63
CA ILE A 25 39.71 29.98 -5.53
C ILE A 25 38.59 29.45 -4.65
N VAL A 26 37.42 30.11 -4.69
CA VAL A 26 36.18 29.53 -4.20
C VAL A 26 35.75 28.51 -5.23
N THR A 27 36.09 27.25 -5.00
CA THR A 27 35.44 26.12 -5.68
C THR A 27 34.00 26.11 -5.24
N THR A 28 33.13 26.76 -6.01
CA THR A 28 31.68 26.54 -5.93
C THR A 28 31.42 25.11 -6.36
N THR A 29 31.40 24.20 -5.40
CA THR A 29 30.83 22.89 -5.60
C THR A 29 29.36 23.12 -5.85
N SER A 30 28.95 23.12 -7.12
CA SER A 30 27.55 23.01 -7.49
C SER A 30 27.08 21.68 -6.92
N GLN A 31 26.39 21.70 -5.77
CA GLN A 31 25.58 20.58 -5.34
C GLN A 31 24.52 20.39 -6.43
N GLN A 32 24.81 19.51 -7.36
CA GLN A 32 23.78 18.91 -8.20
C GLN A 32 22.85 18.18 -7.24
N THR A 33 21.77 18.81 -6.85
CA THR A 33 20.63 18.16 -6.25
C THR A 33 20.16 17.14 -7.29
N SER A 34 20.60 15.90 -7.15
CA SER A 34 20.06 14.79 -7.94
C SER A 34 18.61 14.67 -7.53
N ILE A 35 17.71 15.21 -8.35
CA ILE A 35 16.29 14.92 -8.27
C ILE A 35 16.22 13.42 -8.54
N SER A 36 16.02 12.63 -7.49
CA SER A 36 15.79 11.21 -7.63
C SER A 36 14.46 11.04 -8.34
N VAL A 37 14.54 10.68 -9.62
CA VAL A 37 13.33 10.34 -10.39
C VAL A 37 12.69 9.17 -9.68
N GLU A 38 11.49 9.37 -9.19
CA GLU A 38 10.71 8.32 -8.53
C GLU A 38 10.54 7.13 -9.47
N SER A 39 10.64 5.90 -8.95
CA SER A 39 10.48 4.72 -9.81
C SER A 39 9.04 4.62 -10.32
N LEU A 40 8.87 4.06 -11.52
CA LEU A 40 7.54 3.85 -12.11
C LEU A 40 6.61 3.07 -11.18
N GLU A 41 7.16 2.13 -10.42
CA GLU A 41 6.42 1.31 -9.47
C GLU A 41 5.93 2.11 -8.26
N LYS A 42 6.72 3.08 -7.79
CA LYS A 42 6.29 3.99 -6.71
C LYS A 42 5.24 4.97 -7.21
N GLN A 43 5.46 5.53 -8.40
CA GLN A 43 4.49 6.42 -9.04
C GLN A 43 3.16 5.68 -9.24
N PHE A 44 3.18 4.45 -9.75
CA PHE A 44 1.99 3.60 -9.87
C PHE A 44 1.23 3.47 -8.55
N ILE A 45 1.93 3.24 -7.44
CA ILE A 45 1.29 3.15 -6.13
C ILE A 45 0.66 4.50 -5.73
N ASN A 46 1.41 5.59 -5.88
CA ASN A 46 0.92 6.91 -5.47
C ASN A 46 -0.28 7.37 -6.31
N ASP A 47 -0.33 6.99 -7.59
CA ASP A 47 -1.39 7.39 -8.50
C ASP A 47 -2.70 6.61 -8.27
N HIS A 48 -2.60 5.35 -7.83
CA HIS A 48 -3.75 4.45 -7.82
C HIS A 48 -4.19 3.99 -6.43
N PHE A 49 -3.30 3.98 -5.43
CA PHE A 49 -3.59 3.47 -4.09
C PHE A 49 -3.55 4.57 -3.05
N LYS A 50 -4.67 4.74 -2.36
CA LYS A 50 -4.78 5.71 -1.26
C LYS A 50 -4.55 5.01 0.07
N TYR A 51 -4.06 5.79 1.02
CA TYR A 51 -4.03 5.41 2.41
C TYR A 51 -5.29 5.92 3.11
N TYR A 52 -5.96 5.04 3.83
CA TYR A 52 -7.10 5.39 4.67
C TYR A 52 -6.78 5.06 6.13
N ASN A 53 -6.79 6.06 6.99
CA ASN A 53 -6.87 5.85 8.42
C ASN A 53 -8.22 5.27 8.80
N LEU A 54 -8.32 4.70 9.99
CA LEU A 54 -9.58 4.20 10.52
C LEU A 54 -10.69 5.28 10.53
N CYS A 55 -10.30 6.54 10.75
CA CYS A 55 -11.21 7.69 10.75
C CYS A 55 -11.63 8.16 9.36
N ASP A 56 -10.92 7.74 8.32
CA ASP A 56 -11.20 8.10 6.92
C ASP A 56 -12.12 7.07 6.25
N TRP A 57 -12.49 6.00 6.97
CA TRP A 57 -13.37 5.00 6.40
C TRP A 57 -14.76 5.58 6.15
N THR A 58 -15.29 5.29 4.98
CA THR A 58 -16.62 5.74 4.55
C THR A 58 -17.55 4.55 4.37
N PRO A 59 -18.85 4.73 4.66
CA PRO A 59 -19.85 3.69 4.38
C PRO A 59 -19.76 3.16 2.95
N GLY A 60 -19.91 1.85 2.80
CA GLY A 60 -19.76 1.15 1.54
C GLY A 60 -18.36 0.56 1.31
N MET A 61 -17.35 0.93 2.08
CA MET A 61 -16.04 0.26 2.02
C MET A 61 -16.18 -1.21 2.41
N LYS A 62 -15.56 -2.08 1.61
CA LYS A 62 -15.64 -3.54 1.80
C LYS A 62 -14.32 -4.11 2.29
N PHE A 63 -14.44 -5.02 3.25
CA PHE A 63 -13.32 -5.69 3.88
C PHE A 63 -13.57 -7.20 3.91
N MET A 64 -12.51 -7.99 3.81
CA MET A 64 -12.60 -9.43 4.06
C MET A 64 -11.99 -9.76 5.41
N VAL A 65 -12.68 -10.59 6.20
CA VAL A 65 -12.14 -11.13 7.44
C VAL A 65 -11.08 -12.18 7.10
N MET A 66 -9.83 -11.88 7.46
CA MET A 66 -8.69 -12.75 7.20
C MET A 66 -8.34 -13.57 8.44
N PRO A 67 -7.91 -14.83 8.26
CA PRO A 67 -7.43 -15.63 9.36
C PRO A 67 -6.22 -14.96 10.02
N GLU A 68 -6.26 -14.91 11.33
CA GLU A 68 -5.19 -14.34 12.12
C GLU A 68 -4.17 -15.38 12.58
N ARG A 69 -3.00 -14.89 12.93
CA ARG A 69 -2.03 -15.67 13.67
C ARG A 69 -2.55 -15.88 15.10
N LYS A 70 -2.42 -17.09 15.63
CA LYS A 70 -2.91 -17.50 16.95
C LYS A 70 -2.35 -16.70 18.14
N ASP A 71 -1.28 -15.93 17.88
CA ASP A 71 -0.56 -15.14 18.90
C ASP A 71 -1.06 -13.68 18.99
N ILE A 72 -2.02 -13.26 18.18
CA ILE A 72 -2.57 -11.91 18.21
C ILE A 72 -3.94 -11.93 18.90
N ILE A 73 -4.01 -11.29 20.06
CA ILE A 73 -5.29 -11.07 20.76
C ILE A 73 -6.01 -9.92 20.07
N ILE A 74 -7.13 -10.22 19.44
CA ILE A 74 -7.97 -9.25 18.76
C ILE A 74 -9.27 -9.09 19.53
N PRO A 75 -9.73 -7.84 19.71
CA PRO A 75 -11.10 -7.63 20.17
C PRO A 75 -12.06 -8.27 19.16
N PRO A 76 -12.95 -9.15 19.59
CA PRO A 76 -13.87 -9.85 18.71
C PRO A 76 -14.89 -8.89 18.09
N PHE A 77 -15.48 -9.29 16.97
CA PHE A 77 -16.72 -8.70 16.50
C PHE A 77 -17.85 -9.13 17.43
N LYS A 78 -18.81 -8.23 17.63
CA LYS A 78 -20.05 -8.52 18.33
C LYS A 78 -21.23 -8.46 17.36
N SER A 79 -22.18 -9.36 17.54
CA SER A 79 -23.46 -9.27 16.84
C SER A 79 -24.25 -8.07 17.35
N ALA A 80 -24.76 -7.23 16.47
CA ALA A 80 -25.57 -6.07 16.85
C ALA A 80 -26.91 -6.49 17.50
N GLU A 81 -27.44 -7.64 17.10
CA GLU A 81 -28.70 -8.16 17.64
C GLU A 81 -28.57 -8.69 19.09
N THR A 82 -27.51 -9.47 19.36
CA THR A 82 -27.36 -10.17 20.63
C THR A 82 -26.37 -9.53 21.58
N ASN A 83 -25.56 -8.57 21.12
CA ASN A 83 -24.41 -7.97 21.82
C ASN A 83 -23.36 -9.01 22.30
N LYS A 84 -23.39 -10.21 21.74
CA LYS A 84 -22.44 -11.26 22.07
C LYS A 84 -21.29 -11.28 21.10
N GLU A 85 -20.12 -11.64 21.60
CA GLU A 85 -18.95 -11.89 20.81
C GLU A 85 -19.19 -13.05 19.83
N VAL A 86 -18.73 -12.89 18.60
CA VAL A 86 -18.82 -13.89 17.54
C VAL A 86 -17.43 -14.48 17.32
N ASP A 87 -17.36 -15.79 17.16
CA ASP A 87 -16.10 -16.46 16.85
C ASP A 87 -15.60 -15.96 15.49
N THR A 88 -14.39 -15.40 15.49
CA THR A 88 -13.73 -14.91 14.28
C THR A 88 -13.55 -16.02 13.23
N GLY A 89 -13.47 -17.29 13.68
CA GLY A 89 -13.45 -18.45 12.80
C GLY A 89 -14.69 -18.60 11.93
N GLU A 90 -15.87 -18.26 12.46
CA GLU A 90 -17.14 -18.29 11.72
C GLU A 90 -17.25 -17.18 10.69
N LEU A 91 -16.51 -16.08 10.89
CA LEU A 91 -16.49 -14.92 10.01
C LEU A 91 -15.38 -14.98 8.95
N LYS A 92 -14.54 -15.98 9.03
CA LYS A 92 -13.38 -16.14 8.15
C LYS A 92 -13.77 -16.13 6.68
N HIS A 93 -13.09 -15.29 5.91
CA HIS A 93 -13.29 -15.07 4.48
C HIS A 93 -14.65 -14.46 4.11
N LYS A 94 -15.46 -14.06 5.09
CA LYS A 94 -16.68 -13.31 4.82
C LYS A 94 -16.35 -11.85 4.50
N ILE A 95 -17.22 -11.24 3.70
CA ILE A 95 -17.09 -9.85 3.27
C ILE A 95 -17.97 -8.99 4.17
N PHE A 96 -17.36 -8.01 4.78
CA PHE A 96 -17.98 -7.03 5.65
C PHE A 96 -18.06 -5.70 4.90
N GLU A 97 -19.25 -5.15 4.77
CA GLU A 97 -19.45 -3.79 4.29
C GLU A 97 -19.54 -2.84 5.48
N TYR A 98 -18.71 -1.82 5.49
CA TYR A 98 -18.69 -0.81 6.54
C TYR A 98 -19.89 0.10 6.41
N LEU A 99 -20.66 0.25 7.49
CA LEU A 99 -21.88 1.06 7.53
C LEU A 99 -21.66 2.46 8.14
N GLY A 100 -20.56 2.64 8.87
CA GLY A 100 -20.27 3.87 9.60
C GLY A 100 -19.84 3.61 11.04
N SER A 101 -19.53 4.68 11.75
CA SER A 101 -19.21 4.60 13.18
C SER A 101 -20.11 5.50 14.00
N GLU A 102 -20.32 5.13 15.24
CA GLU A 102 -21.07 5.89 16.22
C GLU A 102 -20.38 5.87 17.59
N ILE A 103 -20.61 6.93 18.38
CA ILE A 103 -20.12 6.99 19.76
C ILE A 103 -21.28 6.62 20.67
N THR A 104 -21.07 5.59 21.48
CA THR A 104 -22.07 5.15 22.46
C THR A 104 -22.12 6.09 23.66
N GLU A 105 -23.21 6.07 24.44
CA GLU A 105 -23.36 6.83 25.68
C GLU A 105 -22.23 6.59 26.69
N ARG A 106 -21.60 5.42 26.61
CA ARG A 106 -20.47 5.04 27.47
C ARG A 106 -19.11 5.51 26.96
N GLY A 107 -19.09 6.24 25.84
CA GLY A 107 -17.86 6.76 25.23
C GLY A 107 -17.03 5.71 24.48
N PHE A 108 -17.65 4.60 24.07
CA PHE A 108 -17.03 3.66 23.12
C PHE A 108 -17.38 4.05 21.69
N VAL A 109 -16.53 3.72 20.75
CA VAL A 109 -16.81 3.85 19.31
C VAL A 109 -17.15 2.48 18.77
N HIS A 110 -18.33 2.36 18.17
CA HIS A 110 -18.70 1.20 17.38
C HIS A 110 -18.40 1.47 15.91
N PHE A 111 -17.67 0.58 15.28
CA PHE A 111 -17.52 0.48 13.83
C PHE A 111 -18.52 -0.57 13.38
N ASN A 112 -19.57 -0.13 12.70
CA ASN A 112 -20.70 -0.95 12.30
C ASN A 112 -20.47 -1.54 10.90
N PHE A 113 -20.83 -2.80 10.75
CA PHE A 113 -20.67 -3.55 9.51
C PHE A 113 -21.90 -4.38 9.22
N GLU A 114 -22.11 -4.68 7.94
CA GLU A 114 -23.05 -5.69 7.49
C GLU A 114 -22.29 -6.85 6.82
N CYS A 115 -22.76 -8.06 7.10
CA CYS A 115 -22.28 -9.28 6.45
C CYS A 115 -23.45 -10.26 6.29
N GLU A 116 -23.78 -10.62 5.05
CA GLU A 116 -24.83 -11.61 4.73
C GLU A 116 -26.19 -11.27 5.36
N GLY A 117 -26.56 -9.97 5.41
CA GLY A 117 -27.83 -9.50 6.01
C GLY A 117 -27.83 -9.40 7.52
N GLN A 118 -26.73 -9.67 8.17
CA GLN A 118 -26.56 -9.52 9.63
C GLN A 118 -25.65 -8.35 9.96
N GLN A 119 -25.93 -7.64 11.04
CA GLN A 119 -25.12 -6.52 11.48
C GLN A 119 -24.18 -6.93 12.61
N TYR A 120 -22.98 -6.41 12.51
CA TYR A 120 -21.89 -6.63 13.47
C TYR A 120 -21.25 -5.30 13.82
N TYR A 121 -20.62 -5.22 14.97
CA TYR A 121 -19.78 -4.08 15.30
C TYR A 121 -18.45 -4.50 15.93
N HIS A 122 -17.45 -3.66 15.73
CA HIS A 122 -16.18 -3.72 16.42
C HIS A 122 -16.09 -2.52 17.36
N GLU A 123 -15.82 -2.78 18.64
CA GLU A 123 -15.83 -1.76 19.69
C GLU A 123 -14.43 -1.31 20.05
N LEU A 124 -14.19 -0.01 20.01
CA LEU A 124 -12.98 0.64 20.50
C LEU A 124 -13.31 1.70 21.55
N LYS A 125 -12.41 1.89 22.52
CA LYS A 125 -12.51 3.04 23.41
C LYS A 125 -12.31 4.33 22.63
N ASN A 126 -13.08 5.38 22.92
CA ASN A 126 -13.01 6.66 22.20
C ASN A 126 -11.60 7.28 22.28
N THR A 127 -10.94 7.23 23.43
CA THR A 127 -9.55 7.68 23.59
C THR A 127 -8.59 6.92 22.68
N THR A 128 -8.90 5.66 22.37
CA THR A 128 -8.12 4.83 21.45
C THR A 128 -8.33 5.28 20.00
N LEU A 129 -9.55 5.68 19.62
CA LEU A 129 -9.85 6.19 18.30
C LEU A 129 -9.06 7.46 17.99
N GLU A 130 -9.03 8.44 18.90
CA GLU A 130 -8.21 9.64 18.75
C GLU A 130 -6.74 9.32 18.54
N GLN A 131 -6.19 8.37 19.29
CA GLN A 131 -4.82 7.90 19.11
C GLN A 131 -4.60 7.27 17.74
N TYR A 132 -5.61 6.56 17.22
CA TYR A 132 -5.54 5.93 15.90
C TYR A 132 -5.65 6.94 14.76
N CYS A 133 -6.42 8.02 14.95
CA CYS A 133 -6.53 9.09 13.99
C CYS A 133 -5.28 9.97 13.93
N LEU A 134 -4.65 10.22 15.09
CA LEU A 134 -3.47 11.08 15.21
C LEU A 134 -2.14 10.32 14.94
N LYS A 135 -2.11 9.04 15.28
CA LYS A 135 -0.95 8.17 15.10
C LYS A 135 -1.42 6.89 14.42
N PRO A 136 -1.33 6.80 13.10
CA PRO A 136 -1.86 5.68 12.34
C PRO A 136 -1.16 4.37 12.72
N LYS A 137 -1.50 3.78 13.86
CA LYS A 137 -0.98 2.48 14.31
C LYS A 137 -2.04 1.40 14.36
N ALA A 138 -3.24 1.68 13.91
CA ALA A 138 -4.26 0.66 14.01
C ALA A 138 -5.26 0.71 12.89
N GLY A 139 -5.53 -0.40 12.39
CA GLY A 139 -6.74 -0.79 11.74
C GLY A 139 -7.45 -1.80 12.60
N ILE A 140 -8.47 -2.43 12.10
CA ILE A 140 -9.06 -3.62 12.68
C ILE A 140 -8.25 -4.82 12.16
N PRO A 141 -7.51 -5.50 13.02
CA PRO A 141 -6.44 -6.40 12.60
C PRO A 141 -6.84 -7.53 11.65
N THR A 142 -8.06 -8.01 11.76
CA THR A 142 -8.57 -9.12 10.94
C THR A 142 -9.06 -8.72 9.56
N LEU A 143 -9.12 -7.44 9.24
CA LEU A 143 -9.74 -6.94 8.03
C LEU A 143 -8.72 -6.62 6.94
N ALA A 144 -8.88 -7.20 5.75
CA ALA A 144 -8.19 -6.81 4.53
C ALA A 144 -9.12 -5.93 3.69
N TYR A 145 -8.67 -4.74 3.33
CA TYR A 145 -9.45 -3.81 2.50
C TYR A 145 -9.53 -4.32 1.05
N LEU A 146 -10.74 -4.53 0.56
CA LEU A 146 -10.97 -5.09 -0.77
C LEU A 146 -10.80 -4.08 -1.90
N GLY A 147 -10.94 -2.78 -1.63
CA GLY A 147 -10.73 -1.75 -2.64
C GLY A 147 -9.33 -1.79 -3.25
N ASP A 148 -8.30 -2.08 -2.46
CA ASP A 148 -6.93 -2.25 -2.97
C ASP A 148 -6.82 -3.50 -3.88
N VAL A 149 -7.54 -4.56 -3.55
CA VAL A 149 -7.54 -5.80 -4.33
C VAL A 149 -8.25 -5.59 -5.67
N ASP A 150 -9.37 -4.88 -5.68
CA ASP A 150 -10.14 -4.58 -6.87
C ASP A 150 -9.36 -3.68 -7.84
N ILE A 151 -8.73 -2.62 -7.33
CA ILE A 151 -7.85 -1.74 -8.11
C ILE A 151 -6.66 -2.54 -8.68
N ALA A 152 -6.00 -3.34 -7.85
CA ALA A 152 -4.88 -4.15 -8.30
C ALA A 152 -5.31 -5.20 -9.35
N LYS A 153 -6.51 -5.76 -9.22
CA LYS A 153 -7.08 -6.70 -10.19
C LYS A 153 -7.28 -6.03 -11.53
N GLU A 154 -7.93 -4.88 -11.56
CA GLU A 154 -8.18 -4.12 -12.78
C GLU A 154 -6.89 -3.73 -13.50
N LEU A 155 -5.89 -3.26 -12.75
CA LEU A 155 -4.66 -2.69 -13.32
C LEU A 155 -3.57 -3.72 -13.61
N LEU A 156 -3.52 -4.84 -12.89
CA LEU A 156 -2.39 -5.78 -12.96
C LEU A 156 -2.73 -7.09 -13.66
N GLU A 157 -3.98 -7.55 -13.70
CA GLU A 157 -4.32 -8.80 -14.40
C GLU A 157 -3.97 -8.70 -15.90
N ARG A 158 -3.34 -9.73 -16.42
CA ARG A 158 -2.81 -9.85 -17.79
C ARG A 158 -1.58 -8.95 -18.08
N GLN A 159 -1.09 -8.18 -17.10
CA GLN A 159 0.13 -7.42 -17.29
C GLN A 159 1.36 -8.31 -17.24
N THR A 160 2.37 -7.89 -17.99
CA THR A 160 3.72 -8.46 -17.90
C THR A 160 4.50 -7.68 -16.87
N LEU A 161 5.08 -8.39 -15.90
CA LEU A 161 5.94 -7.85 -14.87
C LEU A 161 7.31 -8.52 -14.90
N TYR A 162 8.28 -7.91 -14.26
CA TYR A 162 9.64 -8.43 -14.10
C TYR A 162 9.95 -8.60 -12.62
N MET A 163 10.46 -9.78 -12.25
CA MET A 163 10.76 -10.10 -10.86
C MET A 163 11.87 -9.24 -10.28
N ARG A 164 11.67 -8.73 -9.07
CA ARG A 164 12.67 -8.01 -8.26
C ARG A 164 13.07 -8.78 -7.00
N THR A 165 12.48 -9.94 -6.81
CA THR A 165 12.84 -10.87 -5.74
C THR A 165 13.30 -12.19 -6.36
N ASN A 166 14.13 -12.93 -5.65
CA ASN A 166 14.60 -14.26 -6.06
C ASN A 166 13.84 -15.40 -5.39
N LYS A 167 12.78 -15.09 -4.63
CA LYS A 167 11.94 -16.05 -3.94
C LYS A 167 10.47 -15.70 -4.13
N VAL A 168 9.68 -16.70 -4.45
CA VAL A 168 8.23 -16.63 -4.64
C VAL A 168 7.58 -17.82 -3.95
N ARG A 169 6.26 -17.84 -3.89
CA ARG A 169 5.50 -18.87 -3.20
C ARG A 169 4.74 -19.76 -4.18
N ILE A 170 4.62 -21.03 -3.80
CA ILE A 170 3.66 -21.97 -4.37
C ILE A 170 2.80 -22.52 -3.22
N ASP A 171 1.57 -22.91 -3.52
CA ASP A 171 0.71 -23.58 -2.55
C ASP A 171 1.33 -24.96 -2.20
N ASP A 172 1.37 -25.26 -0.90
CA ASP A 172 1.82 -26.53 -0.37
C ASP A 172 0.91 -26.97 0.78
N PRO A 173 -0.08 -27.83 0.51
CA PRO A 173 -1.03 -28.27 1.52
C PRO A 173 -0.39 -29.07 2.66
N ASN A 174 0.82 -29.60 2.47
CA ASN A 174 1.56 -30.33 3.51
C ASN A 174 2.36 -29.40 4.43
N SER A 175 2.50 -28.14 4.08
CA SER A 175 3.15 -27.15 4.93
C SER A 175 2.18 -26.59 5.96
N THR A 176 2.63 -26.38 7.19
CA THR A 176 1.83 -25.71 8.25
C THR A 176 1.42 -24.30 7.88
N SER A 177 2.15 -23.65 6.98
CA SER A 177 1.86 -22.32 6.44
C SER A 177 0.97 -22.35 5.19
N GLY A 178 0.67 -23.54 4.64
CA GLY A 178 -0.06 -23.71 3.39
C GLY A 178 0.74 -23.35 2.13
N TYR A 179 2.03 -23.03 2.26
CA TYR A 179 2.90 -22.70 1.13
C TYR A 179 4.35 -23.10 1.39
N LYS A 180 5.12 -23.15 0.31
CA LYS A 180 6.59 -23.13 0.38
C LYS A 180 7.17 -22.03 -0.51
N GLU A 181 8.34 -21.52 -0.13
CA GLU A 181 9.10 -20.59 -0.94
C GLU A 181 10.00 -21.36 -1.91
N VAL A 182 10.00 -20.92 -3.17
CA VAL A 182 10.81 -21.49 -4.24
C VAL A 182 11.63 -20.39 -4.93
N PRO A 183 12.80 -20.71 -5.48
CA PRO A 183 13.59 -19.72 -6.20
C PRO A 183 12.95 -19.35 -7.53
N ILE A 184 13.17 -18.10 -7.95
CA ILE A 184 12.85 -17.57 -9.28
C ILE A 184 13.99 -16.67 -9.74
N GLY A 185 14.16 -16.52 -11.05
CA GLY A 185 15.19 -15.65 -11.63
C GLY A 185 14.92 -14.15 -11.34
N MET A 186 15.96 -13.42 -10.94
CA MET A 186 15.90 -11.95 -10.91
C MET A 186 15.70 -11.42 -12.34
N ASN A 187 14.82 -10.46 -12.52
CA ASN A 187 14.38 -9.92 -13.81
C ASN A 187 13.67 -10.94 -14.73
N GLU A 188 13.28 -12.09 -14.20
CA GLU A 188 12.46 -13.03 -14.97
C GLU A 188 11.12 -12.35 -15.33
N GLU A 189 10.75 -12.48 -16.59
CA GLU A 189 9.48 -12.00 -17.11
C GLU A 189 8.37 -12.95 -16.72
N VAL A 190 7.31 -12.40 -16.14
CA VAL A 190 6.15 -13.14 -15.67
C VAL A 190 4.86 -12.48 -16.12
N THR A 191 3.81 -13.26 -16.34
CA THR A 191 2.49 -12.74 -16.69
C THR A 191 1.54 -12.92 -15.51
N VAL A 192 0.89 -11.84 -15.08
CA VAL A 192 -0.12 -11.89 -14.01
C VAL A 192 -1.37 -12.58 -14.53
N THR A 193 -1.73 -13.69 -13.90
CA THR A 193 -2.90 -14.50 -14.28
C THR A 193 -4.12 -14.23 -13.40
N ALA A 194 -3.91 -13.83 -12.14
CA ALA A 194 -4.99 -13.42 -11.25
C ALA A 194 -4.45 -12.51 -10.12
N VAL A 195 -5.33 -11.66 -9.61
CA VAL A 195 -5.13 -10.96 -8.35
C VAL A 195 -6.18 -11.44 -7.35
N ARG A 196 -5.76 -11.75 -6.13
CA ARG A 196 -6.62 -12.28 -5.07
C ARG A 196 -6.36 -11.58 -3.74
N VAL A 197 -7.24 -11.78 -2.79
CA VAL A 197 -7.05 -11.31 -1.42
C VAL A 197 -5.89 -12.09 -0.79
N GLY A 198 -4.98 -11.39 -0.17
CA GLY A 198 -3.84 -11.94 0.55
C GLY A 198 -4.09 -12.00 2.06
N SER A 199 -3.58 -11.00 2.77
CA SER A 199 -3.75 -10.88 4.22
C SER A 199 -3.94 -9.39 4.59
N ARG A 200 -4.16 -9.09 5.86
CA ARG A 200 -4.25 -7.69 6.30
C ARG A 200 -3.01 -6.85 5.92
N ALA A 201 -1.83 -7.35 6.24
CA ALA A 201 -0.57 -6.64 5.98
C ALA A 201 -0.15 -6.69 4.50
N TYR A 202 -0.62 -7.68 3.77
CA TYR A 202 -0.34 -7.91 2.35
C TYR A 202 -1.67 -8.18 1.64
N PRO A 203 -2.52 -7.17 1.49
CA PRO A 203 -3.90 -7.36 1.04
C PRO A 203 -3.99 -7.90 -0.38
N VAL A 204 -2.99 -7.65 -1.20
CA VAL A 204 -2.95 -8.08 -2.60
C VAL A 204 -2.06 -9.31 -2.76
N LYS A 205 -2.63 -10.42 -3.22
CA LYS A 205 -1.92 -11.64 -3.62
C LYS A 205 -1.87 -11.68 -5.15
N ILE A 206 -0.71 -11.43 -5.73
CA ILE A 206 -0.49 -11.51 -7.19
C ILE A 206 -0.16 -12.95 -7.55
N VAL A 207 -0.97 -13.56 -8.41
CA VAL A 207 -0.75 -14.88 -9.00
C VAL A 207 -0.24 -14.68 -10.42
N PHE A 208 0.84 -15.37 -10.79
CA PHE A 208 1.48 -15.19 -12.09
C PHE A 208 2.11 -16.46 -12.60
N GLN A 209 2.43 -16.48 -13.88
CA GLN A 209 3.12 -17.59 -14.55
C GLN A 209 4.43 -17.11 -15.16
N ASP A 210 5.44 -17.98 -15.10
CA ASP A 210 6.66 -17.82 -15.87
C ASP A 210 6.45 -18.24 -17.34
N LYS A 211 7.47 -18.05 -18.19
CA LYS A 211 7.44 -18.44 -19.61
C LYS A 211 7.30 -19.95 -19.84
N LYS A 212 7.51 -20.77 -18.80
CA LYS A 212 7.36 -22.23 -18.85
C LYS A 212 5.96 -22.68 -18.43
N GLY A 213 5.09 -21.74 -18.00
CA GLY A 213 3.74 -22.03 -17.52
C GLY A 213 3.67 -22.45 -16.06
N ASN A 214 4.75 -22.37 -15.30
CA ASN A 214 4.71 -22.64 -13.86
C ASN A 214 3.98 -21.50 -13.16
N THR A 215 3.08 -21.85 -12.24
CA THR A 215 2.27 -20.88 -11.50
C THR A 215 2.88 -20.61 -10.13
N TYR A 216 3.01 -19.35 -9.81
CA TYR A 216 3.54 -18.83 -8.55
C TYR A 216 2.63 -17.76 -7.99
N TYR A 217 2.87 -17.36 -6.76
CA TYR A 217 2.26 -16.15 -6.22
C TYR A 217 3.18 -15.38 -5.29
N GLN A 218 2.90 -14.09 -5.14
CA GLN A 218 3.56 -13.19 -4.21
C GLN A 218 2.50 -12.32 -3.51
N PRO A 219 2.39 -12.42 -2.18
CA PRO A 219 1.62 -11.43 -1.42
C PRO A 219 2.42 -10.14 -1.33
N VAL A 220 1.79 -9.01 -1.61
CA VAL A 220 2.45 -7.72 -1.66
C VAL A 220 1.75 -6.69 -0.78
N ALA A 221 2.55 -5.86 -0.13
CA ALA A 221 2.12 -4.63 0.49
C ALA A 221 2.04 -3.56 -0.60
N ILE A 222 0.88 -2.99 -0.81
CA ILE A 222 0.63 -1.99 -1.84
C ILE A 222 0.10 -0.68 -1.26
N SER A 223 -0.71 -0.76 -0.21
CA SER A 223 -1.20 0.39 0.54
C SER A 223 -1.06 0.17 2.04
N LYS A 224 -1.28 1.21 2.81
CA LYS A 224 -1.27 1.19 4.28
C LYS A 224 -2.66 1.14 4.91
N THR A 225 -3.68 1.04 4.09
CA THR A 225 -5.06 0.98 4.58
C THR A 225 -5.21 -0.16 5.58
N ASN A 226 -5.76 0.16 6.75
CA ASN A 226 -5.95 -0.76 7.86
C ASN A 226 -4.66 -1.39 8.48
N CYS A 227 -3.46 -0.97 8.09
CA CYS A 227 -2.22 -1.46 8.73
C CYS A 227 -1.63 -0.49 9.77
N GLY A 228 -2.07 0.75 9.77
CA GLY A 228 -1.75 1.74 10.81
C GLY A 228 -0.28 2.08 10.98
N MET A 229 0.49 2.16 9.90
CA MET A 229 1.93 2.38 9.95
C MET A 229 2.30 3.70 9.27
N ALA A 230 3.31 4.39 9.80
CA ALA A 230 3.94 5.50 9.10
C ALA A 230 4.65 5.00 7.82
N ASP A 231 4.88 5.90 6.85
CA ASP A 231 5.48 5.52 5.57
C ASP A 231 6.82 4.80 5.71
N SER A 232 7.71 5.33 6.56
CA SER A 232 9.01 4.73 6.82
C SER A 232 8.90 3.35 7.44
N ASP A 233 8.04 3.20 8.45
CA ASP A 233 7.84 1.95 9.17
C ASP A 233 7.19 0.91 8.25
N PHE A 234 6.19 1.32 7.46
CA PHE A 234 5.54 0.45 6.49
C PHE A 234 6.54 -0.12 5.47
N ILE A 235 7.40 0.73 4.90
CA ILE A 235 8.41 0.31 3.93
C ILE A 235 9.45 -0.60 4.59
N MET A 236 9.92 -0.27 5.80
CA MET A 236 10.93 -1.06 6.51
C MET A 236 10.41 -2.44 6.90
N GLU A 237 9.19 -2.54 7.43
CA GLU A 237 8.58 -3.81 7.81
C GLU A 237 8.26 -4.68 6.58
N ASN A 238 7.81 -4.05 5.50
CA ASN A 238 7.36 -4.74 4.29
C ASN A 238 8.39 -4.76 3.16
N LYS A 239 9.67 -4.38 3.43
CA LYS A 239 10.66 -4.17 2.36
C LYS A 239 10.78 -5.31 1.36
N ASN A 240 10.65 -6.57 1.81
CA ASN A 240 10.74 -7.75 0.97
C ASN A 240 9.43 -8.09 0.25
N LYS A 241 8.32 -7.45 0.61
CA LYS A 241 6.98 -7.67 0.07
C LYS A 241 6.32 -6.41 -0.45
N TYR A 242 6.98 -5.26 -0.33
CA TYR A 242 6.54 -4.03 -0.93
C TYR A 242 6.55 -4.16 -2.44
N PHE A 243 5.47 -3.78 -3.14
CA PHE A 243 5.30 -4.01 -4.57
C PHE A 243 6.52 -3.62 -5.41
N PRO A 244 7.14 -2.43 -5.25
CA PRO A 244 8.33 -2.03 -6.00
C PRO A 244 9.57 -2.90 -5.76
N ASN A 245 9.62 -3.62 -4.63
CA ASN A 245 10.72 -4.52 -4.31
C ASN A 245 10.47 -5.96 -4.80
N SER A 246 9.23 -6.26 -5.14
CA SER A 246 8.83 -7.59 -5.65
C SER A 246 8.73 -7.61 -7.17
N PHE A 247 8.27 -6.51 -7.78
CA PHE A 247 7.98 -6.41 -9.20
C PHE A 247 8.48 -5.11 -9.83
N SER A 248 8.69 -5.13 -11.14
CA SER A 248 8.93 -3.95 -11.97
C SER A 248 8.13 -4.03 -13.26
N PHE A 249 7.74 -2.87 -13.78
CA PHE A 249 7.09 -2.73 -15.09
C PHE A 249 8.06 -2.76 -16.26
N SER A 250 9.36 -2.72 -16.02
CA SER A 250 10.38 -2.72 -17.07
C SER A 250 11.54 -3.64 -16.73
N ASP A 251 12.08 -4.29 -17.74
CA ASP A 251 13.33 -5.03 -17.64
C ASP A 251 14.48 -4.09 -17.21
N ALA A 252 15.35 -4.58 -16.32
CA ALA A 252 16.52 -3.84 -15.85
C ALA A 252 17.49 -3.50 -16.98
N ASN A 253 17.55 -4.33 -18.03
CA ASN A 253 18.41 -4.11 -19.18
C ASN A 253 17.93 -2.95 -20.04
N THR A 254 16.61 -2.77 -20.19
CA THR A 254 16.01 -1.65 -20.92
C THR A 254 16.27 -0.32 -20.23
N LYS A 255 16.34 -0.28 -18.89
CA LYS A 255 16.70 0.92 -18.13
C LYS A 255 18.16 1.34 -18.35
N LYS A 256 19.09 0.38 -18.47
CA LYS A 256 20.50 0.67 -18.76
C LYS A 256 20.70 1.29 -20.14
N SER A 257 19.98 0.82 -21.16
CA SER A 257 20.09 1.36 -22.52
C SER A 257 19.54 2.78 -22.65
N LYS A 258 18.43 3.09 -21.97
CA LYS A 258 17.87 4.47 -21.96
C LYS A 258 18.78 5.48 -21.25
N ASN A 259 19.45 5.08 -20.16
CA ASN A 259 20.41 5.93 -19.45
C ASN A 259 21.71 6.14 -20.24
N LEU A 260 22.07 5.24 -21.14
CA LEU A 260 23.20 5.41 -22.05
C LEU A 260 22.83 6.37 -23.21
N MET A 261 21.61 6.28 -23.75
CA MET A 261 21.16 7.19 -24.82
C MET A 261 20.89 8.62 -24.34
N SER A 262 20.63 8.84 -23.04
CA SER A 262 20.47 10.21 -22.50
C SER A 262 21.78 10.93 -22.21
N LYS A 263 22.94 10.29 -22.45
CA LYS A 263 24.28 10.86 -22.25
C LYS A 263 24.96 11.29 -23.54
N TYR A 264 24.31 11.11 -24.67
CA TYR A 264 24.70 11.61 -26.00
C TYR A 264 23.59 12.51 -26.56
#